data_5c226118cd5e4918f162993d87963fe1
#
_entry.id   5c226118cd5e4918f162993d87963fe1
#
_cell.length_a   1.000
_cell.length_b   1.000
_cell.length_c   1.000
_cell.angle_alpha   90.00
_cell.angle_beta   90.00
_cell.angle_gamma   90.00
#
_symmetry.space_group_name_H-M   'P 1'
#
loop_
_entity.id
_entity.type
_entity.pdbx_description
1 polymer ?
#
loop_
_entity_poly.entity_id
_entity_poly.type
_entity_poly.pdbx_seq_one_letter_code
_entity_poly.pdbx_strand_id
1 'polypeptide(L)'
;FYSDALLRRMPDEAAALEGFMNEFSPAFDGQVTKYRGEINFYLTMRDFYARAAKAGLPLAFPSIADRPCLKLREMGDPTLLVKGCAIIPNDAEFDEDESFFFLTGANGGGKTTFLRGVAVNLILTLAGAPVFASSGDVWPFSAVYTHFPADEKFTGSGRLVEEAMRADEIISAAKRGAFVFLNETYSGTDAERGLELTLSAARALRGKGVMGLYVTHFHEVADHDFPMLNTVIDAADPSHRTFKIMKSSALRSSFARDILRKYGLDARSLERKPERKKEVRA
;
A
#
# COMPACT_ATOMS: atom_id res chain seq x y z
N PHE A 1 -16.00 -17.04 -46.98
CA PHE A 1 -16.00 -17.13 -48.46
C PHE A 1 -15.23 -18.33 -48.96
N TYR A 2 -13.97 -18.58 -48.59
CA TYR A 2 -13.20 -19.76 -49.07
C TYR A 2 -13.59 -21.03 -48.31
N SER A 3 -13.89 -20.94 -47.02
CA SER A 3 -14.33 -22.05 -46.18
C SER A 3 -15.66 -22.65 -46.66
N ASP A 4 -16.66 -21.82 -46.97
CA ASP A 4 -17.98 -22.27 -47.41
C ASP A 4 -17.94 -23.00 -48.76
N ALA A 5 -17.05 -22.60 -49.69
CA ALA A 5 -16.85 -23.24 -50.98
C ALA A 5 -16.13 -24.60 -50.82
N LEU A 6 -15.23 -24.73 -49.85
CA LEU A 6 -14.52 -25.97 -49.55
C LEU A 6 -15.45 -26.99 -48.88
N LEU A 7 -16.26 -26.56 -47.91
CA LEU A 7 -17.23 -27.40 -47.21
C LEU A 7 -18.30 -27.97 -48.14
N ARG A 8 -18.70 -27.23 -49.20
CA ARG A 8 -19.65 -27.71 -50.20
C ARG A 8 -19.05 -28.76 -51.14
N ARG A 9 -17.72 -28.82 -51.31
CA ARG A 9 -17.03 -29.80 -52.14
C ARG A 9 -16.68 -31.10 -51.43
N MET A 10 -16.68 -31.08 -50.09
CA MET A 10 -16.30 -32.18 -49.21
C MET A 10 -17.36 -32.36 -48.13
N PRO A 11 -18.60 -32.73 -48.46
CA PRO A 11 -19.72 -32.75 -47.53
C PRO A 11 -19.55 -33.78 -46.40
N ASP A 12 -18.93 -34.92 -46.68
CA ASP A 12 -18.74 -35.97 -45.68
C ASP A 12 -17.70 -35.59 -44.64
N GLU A 13 -16.61 -34.95 -45.08
CA GLU A 13 -15.58 -34.42 -44.18
C GLU A 13 -16.09 -33.24 -43.41
N ALA A 14 -16.94 -32.39 -44.01
CA ALA A 14 -17.59 -31.28 -43.33
C ALA A 14 -18.51 -31.80 -42.21
N ALA A 15 -19.31 -32.83 -42.49
CA ALA A 15 -20.19 -33.45 -41.50
C ALA A 15 -19.40 -34.11 -40.36
N ALA A 16 -18.29 -34.79 -40.69
CA ALA A 16 -17.41 -35.39 -39.70
C ALA A 16 -16.75 -34.33 -38.79
N LEU A 17 -16.30 -33.20 -39.37
CA LEU A 17 -15.73 -32.07 -38.62
C LEU A 17 -16.77 -31.39 -37.74
N GLU A 18 -17.99 -31.19 -38.26
CA GLU A 18 -19.09 -30.62 -37.50
C GLU A 18 -19.52 -31.55 -36.33
N GLY A 19 -19.57 -32.87 -36.58
CA GLY A 19 -19.79 -33.87 -35.54
C GLY A 19 -18.72 -33.82 -34.43
N PHE A 20 -17.44 -33.79 -34.84
CA PHE A 20 -16.33 -33.63 -33.92
C PHE A 20 -16.41 -32.33 -33.13
N MET A 21 -16.65 -31.19 -33.78
CA MET A 21 -16.79 -29.89 -33.14
C MET A 21 -17.96 -29.92 -32.14
N ASN A 22 -19.10 -30.48 -32.46
CA ASN A 22 -20.27 -30.58 -31.58
C ASN A 22 -20.03 -31.51 -30.39
N GLU A 23 -19.29 -32.60 -30.56
CA GLU A 23 -18.95 -33.53 -29.49
C GLU A 23 -17.93 -32.94 -28.51
N PHE A 24 -16.93 -32.22 -29.01
CA PHE A 24 -15.82 -31.72 -28.21
C PHE A 24 -15.95 -30.24 -27.80
N SER A 25 -16.80 -29.45 -28.49
CA SER A 25 -17.04 -28.04 -28.15
C SER A 25 -17.47 -27.83 -26.68
N PRO A 26 -18.37 -28.64 -26.09
CA PRO A 26 -18.72 -28.50 -24.69
C PRO A 26 -17.56 -28.79 -23.72
N ALA A 27 -16.65 -29.68 -24.08
CA ALA A 27 -15.48 -30.02 -23.29
C ALA A 27 -14.43 -28.89 -23.30
N PHE A 28 -14.32 -28.14 -24.40
CA PHE A 28 -13.39 -27.02 -24.52
C PHE A 28 -13.92 -25.71 -23.98
N ASP A 29 -15.22 -25.47 -24.01
CA ASP A 29 -15.80 -24.14 -23.72
C ASP A 29 -15.91 -23.80 -22.23
N GLY A 30 -16.15 -24.76 -21.34
CA GLY A 30 -16.45 -24.47 -19.96
C GLY A 30 -15.22 -24.51 -19.01
N GLN A 31 -14.44 -25.57 -19.07
CA GLN A 31 -13.35 -25.79 -18.11
C GLN A 31 -12.02 -25.17 -18.53
N VAL A 32 -11.64 -25.27 -19.79
CA VAL A 32 -10.38 -24.69 -20.28
C VAL A 32 -10.40 -23.17 -20.23
N THR A 33 -11.53 -22.56 -20.58
CA THR A 33 -11.70 -21.10 -20.48
C THR A 33 -11.64 -20.62 -19.03
N LYS A 34 -12.18 -21.38 -18.08
CA LYS A 34 -12.11 -21.08 -16.65
C LYS A 34 -10.66 -21.04 -16.14
N TYR A 35 -9.85 -22.04 -16.50
CA TYR A 35 -8.45 -22.10 -16.07
C TYR A 35 -7.52 -21.13 -16.80
N ARG A 36 -7.93 -20.63 -17.97
CA ARG A 36 -7.12 -19.70 -18.76
C ARG A 36 -6.73 -18.44 -17.96
N GLY A 37 -7.68 -17.88 -17.20
CA GLY A 37 -7.42 -16.70 -16.36
C GLY A 37 -6.41 -16.99 -15.26
N GLU A 38 -6.57 -18.12 -14.58
CA GLU A 38 -5.68 -18.56 -13.50
C GLU A 38 -4.28 -18.87 -14.03
N ILE A 39 -4.17 -19.60 -15.13
CA ILE A 39 -2.87 -19.91 -15.77
C ILE A 39 -2.17 -18.64 -16.21
N ASN A 40 -2.87 -17.70 -16.85
CA ASN A 40 -2.28 -16.43 -17.25
C ASN A 40 -1.81 -15.58 -16.05
N PHE A 41 -2.54 -15.62 -14.94
CA PHE A 41 -2.09 -14.98 -13.71
C PHE A 41 -0.73 -15.55 -13.26
N TYR A 42 -0.62 -16.87 -13.12
CA TYR A 42 0.64 -17.50 -12.68
C TYR A 42 1.79 -17.31 -13.67
N LEU A 43 1.52 -17.35 -14.98
CA LEU A 43 2.55 -17.07 -16.01
C LEU A 43 3.07 -15.63 -15.93
N THR A 44 2.16 -14.66 -15.76
CA THR A 44 2.52 -13.25 -15.60
C THR A 44 3.30 -13.04 -14.30
N MET A 45 2.86 -13.65 -13.19
CA MET A 45 3.54 -13.58 -11.92
C MET A 45 4.94 -14.19 -11.97
N ARG A 46 5.11 -15.33 -12.66
CA ARG A 46 6.43 -15.96 -12.87
C ARG A 46 7.43 -14.97 -13.49
N ASP A 47 7.02 -14.28 -14.54
CA ASP A 47 7.89 -13.33 -15.24
C ASP A 47 8.19 -12.10 -14.35
N PHE A 48 7.22 -11.69 -13.55
CA PHE A 48 7.40 -10.62 -12.58
C PHE A 48 8.37 -11.01 -11.45
N TYR A 49 8.23 -12.21 -10.90
CA TYR A 49 9.17 -12.75 -9.90
C TYR A 49 10.58 -12.94 -10.47
N ALA A 50 10.72 -13.40 -11.71
CA ALA A 50 12.02 -13.49 -12.37
C ALA A 50 12.71 -12.12 -12.49
N ARG A 51 11.96 -11.06 -12.77
CA ARG A 51 12.48 -9.67 -12.77
C ARG A 51 12.87 -9.22 -11.37
N ALA A 52 12.06 -9.53 -10.36
CA ALA A 52 12.35 -9.20 -8.96
C ALA A 52 13.63 -9.87 -8.47
N ALA A 53 13.81 -11.17 -8.76
CA ALA A 53 15.00 -11.92 -8.42
C ALA A 53 16.27 -11.32 -9.09
N LYS A 54 16.18 -10.91 -10.36
CA LYS A 54 17.26 -10.22 -11.06
C LYS A 54 17.60 -8.86 -10.45
N ALA A 55 16.62 -8.20 -9.85
CA ALA A 55 16.80 -6.93 -9.13
C ALA A 55 17.31 -7.14 -7.69
N GLY A 56 17.55 -8.39 -7.27
CA GLY A 56 18.04 -8.72 -5.92
C GLY A 56 16.97 -8.59 -4.82
N LEU A 57 15.68 -8.59 -5.18
CA LEU A 57 14.60 -8.54 -4.21
C LEU A 57 14.38 -9.93 -3.58
N PRO A 58 14.28 -10.02 -2.24
CA PRO A 58 13.96 -11.27 -1.59
C PRO A 58 12.53 -11.71 -1.93
N LEU A 59 12.35 -13.02 -2.07
CA LEU A 59 11.07 -13.67 -2.35
C LEU A 59 10.90 -14.84 -1.38
N ALA A 60 9.77 -14.92 -0.71
CA ALA A 60 9.45 -16.02 0.20
C ALA A 60 7.98 -16.41 0.12
N PHE A 61 7.66 -17.65 0.48
CA PHE A 61 6.30 -18.03 0.84
C PHE A 61 6.14 -17.80 2.34
N PRO A 62 5.19 -16.95 2.78
CA PRO A 62 4.96 -16.77 4.21
C PRO A 62 4.41 -18.05 4.84
N SER A 63 4.76 -18.28 6.11
CA SER A 63 4.08 -19.28 6.95
C SER A 63 2.67 -18.77 7.27
N ILE A 64 1.70 -19.69 7.32
CA ILE A 64 0.36 -19.37 7.79
C ILE A 64 0.35 -19.48 9.31
N ALA A 65 0.04 -18.35 9.96
CA ALA A 65 0.04 -18.25 11.41
C ALA A 65 -1.28 -18.76 12.01
N ASP A 66 -1.21 -19.34 13.20
CA ASP A 66 -2.37 -19.84 13.96
C ASP A 66 -3.09 -18.72 14.74
N ARG A 67 -2.44 -17.57 14.91
CA ARG A 67 -2.98 -16.40 15.62
C ARG A 67 -2.95 -15.16 14.73
N PRO A 68 -3.88 -14.22 14.96
CA PRO A 68 -3.89 -12.98 14.18
C PRO A 68 -2.57 -12.24 14.24
N CYS A 69 -1.86 -12.22 13.11
CA CYS A 69 -0.64 -11.44 12.93
C CYS A 69 -0.35 -11.21 11.42
N LEU A 70 0.44 -10.19 11.15
CA LEU A 70 1.09 -9.97 9.87
C LEU A 70 2.54 -9.58 10.17
N LYS A 71 3.48 -10.45 9.88
CA LYS A 71 4.91 -10.22 10.09
C LYS A 71 5.63 -10.48 8.78
N LEU A 72 6.29 -9.46 8.25
CA LEU A 72 7.09 -9.53 7.02
C LEU A 72 8.45 -8.91 7.30
N ARG A 73 9.53 -9.60 6.95
CA ARG A 73 10.90 -9.13 7.10
C ARG A 73 11.47 -8.68 5.76
N GLU A 74 12.19 -7.56 5.78
CA GLU A 74 12.79 -6.95 4.59
C GLU A 74 11.78 -6.81 3.43
N MET A 75 10.54 -6.46 3.76
CA MET A 75 9.46 -6.31 2.79
C MET A 75 9.69 -5.11 1.88
N GLY A 76 9.46 -5.31 0.58
CA GLY A 76 9.44 -4.26 -0.43
C GLY A 76 8.06 -4.04 -1.05
N ASP A 77 7.85 -2.86 -1.61
CA ASP A 77 6.69 -2.58 -2.49
C ASP A 77 7.03 -3.01 -3.92
N PRO A 78 6.41 -4.09 -4.43
CA PRO A 78 6.72 -4.60 -5.77
C PRO A 78 6.30 -3.64 -6.90
N THR A 79 5.42 -2.67 -6.64
CA THR A 79 5.01 -1.70 -7.65
C THR A 79 6.16 -0.75 -8.04
N LEU A 80 7.16 -0.57 -7.18
CA LEU A 80 8.36 0.21 -7.47
C LEU A 80 9.22 -0.47 -8.53
N LEU A 81 9.24 -1.81 -8.57
CA LEU A 81 9.95 -2.56 -9.61
C LEU A 81 9.39 -2.25 -11.01
N VAL A 82 8.07 -2.13 -11.13
CA VAL A 82 7.41 -1.77 -12.41
C VAL A 82 7.81 -0.35 -12.83
N LYS A 83 7.99 0.54 -11.87
CA LYS A 83 8.39 1.95 -12.10
C LYS A 83 9.89 2.13 -12.30
N GLY A 84 10.70 1.06 -12.18
CA GLY A 84 12.16 1.13 -12.25
C GLY A 84 12.80 1.90 -11.10
N CYS A 85 12.10 2.02 -9.95
CA CYS A 85 12.61 2.71 -8.77
C CYS A 85 13.34 1.73 -7.84
N ALA A 86 14.35 2.24 -7.11
CA ALA A 86 15.00 1.49 -6.05
C ALA A 86 14.00 1.13 -4.93
N ILE A 87 14.12 -0.08 -4.41
CA ILE A 87 13.29 -0.56 -3.30
C ILE A 87 14.15 -0.58 -2.04
N ILE A 88 13.72 0.16 -1.03
CA ILE A 88 14.32 0.13 0.29
C ILE A 88 13.48 -0.81 1.16
N PRO A 89 14.01 -1.96 1.58
CA PRO A 89 13.26 -2.94 2.36
C PRO A 89 12.94 -2.41 3.75
N ASN A 90 11.77 -2.79 4.28
CA ASN A 90 11.30 -2.46 5.62
C ASN A 90 10.68 -3.70 6.28
N ASP A 91 10.69 -3.74 7.60
CA ASP A 91 9.93 -4.73 8.35
C ASP A 91 8.52 -4.22 8.63
N ALA A 92 7.54 -5.12 8.55
CA ALA A 92 6.16 -4.87 8.96
C ALA A 92 5.76 -5.90 10.01
N GLU A 93 5.27 -5.46 11.16
CA GLU A 93 4.91 -6.33 12.26
C GLU A 93 3.66 -5.82 12.97
N PHE A 94 2.61 -6.64 12.90
CA PHE A 94 1.30 -6.43 13.51
C PHE A 94 0.92 -7.73 14.23
N ASP A 95 0.40 -7.64 15.44
CA ASP A 95 -0.12 -8.78 16.20
C ASP A 95 -1.32 -8.38 17.07
N GLU A 96 -1.78 -9.27 17.96
CA GLU A 96 -2.96 -9.00 18.78
C GLU A 96 -2.73 -7.87 19.79
N ASP A 97 -1.49 -7.68 20.27
CA ASP A 97 -1.15 -6.63 21.24
C ASP A 97 -1.02 -5.27 20.55
N GLU A 98 -0.42 -5.26 19.35
CA GLU A 98 -0.24 -4.08 18.53
C GLU A 98 -0.92 -4.26 17.16
N SER A 99 -2.24 -4.20 17.16
CA SER A 99 -3.06 -4.56 16.00
C SER A 99 -3.32 -3.41 15.03
N PHE A 100 -3.27 -2.16 15.50
CA PHE A 100 -3.64 -0.99 14.70
C PHE A 100 -2.64 0.14 14.88
N PHE A 101 -1.92 0.45 13.83
CA PHE A 101 -0.85 1.45 13.83
C PHE A 101 -1.25 2.73 13.11
N PHE A 102 -0.78 3.86 13.64
CA PHE A 102 -0.62 5.06 12.84
C PHE A 102 0.79 5.16 12.26
N LEU A 103 0.90 5.61 11.03
CA LEU A 103 2.15 5.91 10.36
C LEU A 103 2.20 7.40 10.02
N THR A 104 3.13 8.11 10.63
CA THR A 104 3.36 9.53 10.43
C THR A 104 4.77 9.82 9.93
N GLY A 105 5.10 11.08 9.72
CA GLY A 105 6.43 11.53 9.33
C GLY A 105 6.45 12.32 8.01
N ALA A 106 7.65 12.58 7.51
CA ALA A 106 7.89 13.49 6.41
C ALA A 106 7.11 13.17 5.13
N ASN A 107 6.63 14.20 4.44
CA ASN A 107 6.13 14.05 3.08
C ASN A 107 7.27 13.58 2.15
N GLY A 108 6.93 12.63 1.26
CA GLY A 108 7.94 11.95 0.45
C GLY A 108 8.84 10.98 1.23
N GLY A 109 8.57 10.71 2.52
CA GLY A 109 9.34 9.75 3.34
C GLY A 109 9.01 8.27 3.13
N GLY A 110 8.12 7.94 2.18
CA GLY A 110 7.80 6.55 1.85
C GLY A 110 6.58 5.97 2.57
N LYS A 111 5.80 6.78 3.31
CA LYS A 111 4.61 6.32 4.06
C LYS A 111 3.62 5.52 3.20
N THR A 112 3.14 6.12 2.12
CA THR A 112 2.17 5.49 1.19
C THR A 112 2.78 4.28 0.48
N THR A 113 4.09 4.31 0.18
CA THR A 113 4.82 3.19 -0.39
C THR A 113 4.89 2.02 0.58
N PHE A 114 5.19 2.27 1.86
CA PHE A 114 5.19 1.24 2.89
C PHE A 114 3.79 0.63 3.06
N LEU A 115 2.75 1.46 3.22
CA LEU A 115 1.37 1.01 3.34
C LEU A 115 0.97 0.12 2.14
N ARG A 116 1.28 0.55 0.91
CA ARG A 116 1.00 -0.21 -0.30
C ARG A 116 1.81 -1.52 -0.35
N GLY A 117 3.08 -1.48 0.07
CA GLY A 117 3.93 -2.66 0.18
C GLY A 117 3.31 -3.72 1.10
N VAL A 118 2.87 -3.33 2.31
CA VAL A 118 2.18 -4.24 3.24
C VAL A 118 0.91 -4.79 2.61
N ALA A 119 0.07 -3.93 2.01
CA ALA A 119 -1.21 -4.33 1.42
C ALA A 119 -1.03 -5.32 0.26
N VAL A 120 -0.09 -5.05 -0.66
CA VAL A 120 0.16 -5.94 -1.81
C VAL A 120 0.72 -7.29 -1.36
N ASN A 121 1.67 -7.31 -0.43
CA ASN A 121 2.23 -8.57 0.09
C ASN A 121 1.17 -9.37 0.87
N LEU A 122 0.27 -8.72 1.61
CA LEU A 122 -0.87 -9.40 2.23
C LEU A 122 -1.79 -10.04 1.19
N ILE A 123 -2.16 -9.31 0.14
CA ILE A 123 -3.00 -9.85 -0.95
C ILE A 123 -2.31 -11.03 -1.64
N LEU A 124 -1.00 -10.95 -1.91
CA LEU A 124 -0.23 -12.05 -2.49
C LEU A 124 -0.25 -13.28 -1.58
N THR A 125 -0.08 -13.09 -0.26
CA THR A 125 -0.19 -14.19 0.71
C THR A 125 -1.56 -14.86 0.64
N LEU A 126 -2.65 -14.09 0.64
CA LEU A 126 -4.02 -14.61 0.58
C LEU A 126 -4.33 -15.29 -0.76
N ALA A 127 -3.62 -14.92 -1.82
CA ALA A 127 -3.68 -15.59 -3.13
C ALA A 127 -2.79 -16.84 -3.22
N GLY A 128 -2.06 -17.21 -2.16
CA GLY A 128 -1.12 -18.34 -2.16
C GLY A 128 0.14 -18.09 -3.00
N ALA A 129 0.49 -16.84 -3.24
CA ALA A 129 1.63 -16.43 -4.04
C ALA A 129 2.83 -16.03 -3.16
N PRO A 130 4.08 -16.10 -3.67
CA PRO A 130 5.25 -15.58 -2.98
C PRO A 130 5.11 -14.08 -2.71
N VAL A 131 5.63 -13.64 -1.57
CA VAL A 131 5.72 -12.22 -1.18
C VAL A 131 7.10 -11.66 -1.46
N PHE A 132 7.19 -10.35 -1.61
CA PHE A 132 8.43 -9.59 -1.77
C PHE A 132 9.00 -9.25 -0.39
N ALA A 133 9.46 -10.29 0.31
CA ALA A 133 10.03 -10.22 1.64
C ALA A 133 11.01 -11.38 1.82
N SER A 134 11.96 -11.29 2.77
CA SER A 134 12.90 -12.38 3.07
C SER A 134 12.25 -13.52 3.86
N SER A 135 11.22 -13.21 4.64
CA SER A 135 10.36 -14.16 5.35
C SER A 135 9.06 -13.51 5.79
N GLY A 136 8.08 -14.33 6.21
CA GLY A 136 6.84 -13.83 6.78
C GLY A 136 6.05 -14.88 7.53
N ASP A 137 5.27 -14.41 8.52
CA ASP A 137 4.22 -15.16 9.20
C ASP A 137 2.94 -14.35 9.08
N VAL A 138 1.93 -14.89 8.43
CA VAL A 138 0.70 -14.15 8.13
C VAL A 138 -0.52 -15.00 8.48
N TRP A 139 -1.40 -14.43 9.28
CA TRP A 139 -2.70 -15.04 9.55
C TRP A 139 -3.64 -14.87 8.35
N PRO A 140 -4.49 -15.86 8.01
CA PRO A 140 -5.38 -15.79 6.85
C PRO A 140 -6.56 -14.85 7.11
N PHE A 141 -6.33 -13.55 6.90
CA PHE A 141 -7.37 -12.53 7.05
C PHE A 141 -8.55 -12.79 6.14
N SER A 142 -9.76 -12.62 6.68
CA SER A 142 -11.03 -12.90 5.97
C SER A 142 -11.41 -11.80 4.97
N ALA A 143 -10.90 -10.59 5.15
CA ALA A 143 -11.14 -9.45 4.27
C ALA A 143 -9.99 -8.43 4.36
N VAL A 144 -9.74 -7.72 3.26
CA VAL A 144 -8.82 -6.59 3.18
C VAL A 144 -9.58 -5.39 2.65
N TYR A 145 -9.56 -4.29 3.39
CA TYR A 145 -10.17 -3.03 2.98
C TYR A 145 -9.09 -1.98 2.79
N THR A 146 -9.24 -1.17 1.76
CA THR A 146 -8.31 -0.10 1.46
C THR A 146 -9.04 1.20 1.15
N HIS A 147 -8.56 2.30 1.72
CA HIS A 147 -8.98 3.65 1.36
C HIS A 147 -7.76 4.47 0.96
N PHE A 148 -7.73 4.89 -0.30
CA PHE A 148 -6.76 5.83 -0.84
C PHE A 148 -7.49 7.05 -1.36
N PRO A 149 -6.98 8.28 -1.16
CA PRO A 149 -7.56 9.46 -1.77
C PRO A 149 -7.62 9.27 -3.29
N ALA A 150 -8.71 9.70 -3.91
CA ALA A 150 -8.82 9.69 -5.37
C ALA A 150 -7.83 10.71 -5.95
N ASP A 151 -7.26 10.41 -7.14
CA ASP A 151 -6.40 11.33 -7.87
C ASP A 151 -7.10 12.68 -8.10
N GLU A 152 -6.33 13.78 -8.10
CA GLU A 152 -6.76 15.19 -8.06
C GLU A 152 -7.65 15.68 -9.22
N LYS A 153 -8.30 14.81 -9.98
CA LYS A 153 -9.08 15.18 -11.16
C LYS A 153 -10.45 15.82 -10.87
N PHE A 154 -10.91 15.81 -9.62
CA PHE A 154 -12.19 16.39 -9.22
C PHE A 154 -12.01 17.42 -8.10
N THR A 155 -11.97 18.68 -8.45
CA THR A 155 -12.00 19.82 -7.52
C THR A 155 -13.45 20.19 -7.23
N GLY A 156 -13.95 19.85 -6.02
CA GLY A 156 -15.27 20.31 -5.57
C GLY A 156 -15.60 19.84 -4.16
N SER A 157 -16.47 20.56 -3.48
CA SER A 157 -16.97 20.26 -2.12
C SER A 157 -17.64 18.88 -1.97
N GLY A 158 -17.98 18.22 -3.08
CA GLY A 158 -18.51 16.85 -3.10
C GLY A 158 -17.47 15.78 -2.78
N ARG A 159 -16.18 16.03 -3.05
CA ARG A 159 -15.10 15.05 -2.86
C ARG A 159 -14.92 14.65 -1.40
N LEU A 160 -14.90 15.62 -0.49
CA LEU A 160 -14.71 15.36 0.94
C LEU A 160 -15.84 14.47 1.49
N VAL A 161 -17.08 14.73 1.05
CA VAL A 161 -18.23 13.93 1.45
C VAL A 161 -18.13 12.51 0.92
N GLU A 162 -17.73 12.33 -0.34
CA GLU A 162 -17.54 11.00 -0.93
C GLU A 162 -16.41 10.22 -0.25
N GLU A 163 -15.27 10.86 0.06
CA GLU A 163 -14.17 10.22 0.79
C GLU A 163 -14.60 9.80 2.20
N ALA A 164 -15.35 10.66 2.90
CA ALA A 164 -15.90 10.35 4.22
C ALA A 164 -16.90 9.17 4.15
N MET A 165 -17.80 9.17 3.18
CA MET A 165 -18.77 8.08 2.99
C MET A 165 -18.08 6.75 2.72
N ARG A 166 -17.06 6.70 1.85
CA ARG A 166 -16.28 5.47 1.60
C ARG A 166 -15.56 4.99 2.85
N ALA A 167 -14.99 5.90 3.64
CA ALA A 167 -14.37 5.54 4.90
C ALA A 167 -15.39 4.96 5.89
N ASP A 168 -16.55 5.57 6.01
CA ASP A 168 -17.64 5.11 6.88
C ASP A 168 -18.20 3.74 6.43
N GLU A 169 -18.29 3.48 5.11
CA GLU A 169 -18.63 2.16 4.56
C GLU A 169 -17.62 1.11 5.00
N ILE A 170 -16.31 1.38 4.88
CA ILE A 170 -15.25 0.48 5.31
C ILE A 170 -15.33 0.23 6.82
N ILE A 171 -15.45 1.31 7.62
CA ILE A 171 -15.55 1.20 9.08
C ILE A 171 -16.77 0.37 9.47
N SER A 172 -17.89 0.53 8.79
CA SER A 172 -19.13 -0.21 9.05
C SER A 172 -19.01 -1.68 8.67
N ALA A 173 -18.43 -1.98 7.50
CA ALA A 173 -18.30 -3.34 6.96
C ALA A 173 -17.21 -4.16 7.64
N ALA A 174 -16.14 -3.54 8.13
CA ALA A 174 -15.00 -4.22 8.72
C ALA A 174 -15.40 -4.91 10.03
N LYS A 175 -14.96 -6.18 10.18
CA LYS A 175 -15.20 -7.05 11.32
C LYS A 175 -13.89 -7.65 11.79
N ARG A 176 -13.90 -8.25 12.99
CA ARG A 176 -12.78 -9.04 13.49
C ARG A 176 -12.31 -10.04 12.41
N GLY A 177 -11.01 -10.09 12.19
CA GLY A 177 -10.43 -10.91 11.14
C GLY A 177 -10.19 -10.18 9.82
N ALA A 178 -10.57 -8.91 9.70
CA ALA A 178 -10.21 -8.07 8.58
C ALA A 178 -8.91 -7.30 8.84
N PHE A 179 -8.22 -6.90 7.75
CA PHE A 179 -7.14 -5.93 7.77
C PHE A 179 -7.56 -4.67 7.00
N VAL A 180 -7.32 -3.49 7.57
CA VAL A 180 -7.73 -2.20 6.99
C VAL A 180 -6.52 -1.30 6.74
N PHE A 181 -6.44 -0.74 5.55
CA PHE A 181 -5.43 0.24 5.15
C PHE A 181 -6.10 1.58 4.84
N LEU A 182 -5.76 2.62 5.61
CA LEU A 182 -6.27 3.98 5.40
C LEU A 182 -5.09 4.90 5.07
N ASN A 183 -5.20 5.65 3.97
CA ASN A 183 -4.16 6.58 3.54
C ASN A 183 -4.72 7.99 3.50
N GLU A 184 -4.29 8.85 4.43
CA GLU A 184 -4.63 10.28 4.51
C GLU A 184 -6.15 10.57 4.44
N THR A 185 -6.97 9.62 4.93
CA THR A 185 -8.41 9.77 5.06
C THR A 185 -8.72 10.98 5.95
N TYR A 186 -9.70 11.79 5.59
CA TYR A 186 -10.08 13.05 6.24
C TYR A 186 -9.06 14.19 6.15
N SER A 187 -8.05 14.09 5.27
CA SER A 187 -7.05 15.15 5.09
C SER A 187 -7.61 16.42 4.42
N GLY A 188 -8.77 16.36 3.81
CA GLY A 188 -9.41 17.48 3.10
C GLY A 188 -10.27 18.42 3.98
N THR A 189 -10.34 18.19 5.30
CA THR A 189 -11.08 19.05 6.25
C THR A 189 -10.11 19.89 7.09
N ASP A 190 -10.65 20.75 7.98
CA ASP A 190 -9.81 21.47 8.94
C ASP A 190 -9.06 20.50 9.87
N ALA A 191 -7.92 20.94 10.42
CA ALA A 191 -7.00 20.04 11.11
C ALA A 191 -7.62 19.44 12.39
N GLU A 192 -8.40 20.20 13.15
CA GLU A 192 -9.01 19.74 14.40
C GLU A 192 -10.09 18.67 14.11
N ARG A 193 -10.97 18.95 13.16
CA ARG A 193 -12.02 18.03 12.76
C ARG A 193 -11.45 16.77 12.10
N GLY A 194 -10.43 16.92 11.26
CA GLY A 194 -9.75 15.81 10.60
C GLY A 194 -9.09 14.87 11.61
N LEU A 195 -8.43 15.41 12.62
CA LEU A 195 -7.85 14.64 13.71
C LEU A 195 -8.92 13.88 14.50
N GLU A 196 -10.02 14.55 14.86
CA GLU A 196 -11.14 13.92 15.60
C GLU A 196 -11.72 12.73 14.82
N LEU A 197 -12.02 12.91 13.53
CA LEU A 197 -12.53 11.85 12.65
C LEU A 197 -11.54 10.70 12.52
N THR A 198 -10.24 11.00 12.34
CA THR A 198 -9.16 10.02 12.24
C THR A 198 -9.09 9.15 13.49
N LEU A 199 -9.12 9.75 14.67
CA LEU A 199 -9.10 9.04 15.94
C LEU A 199 -10.39 8.23 16.19
N SER A 200 -11.55 8.78 15.83
CA SER A 200 -12.84 8.10 15.93
C SER A 200 -12.86 6.84 15.07
N ALA A 201 -12.43 6.94 13.81
CA ALA A 201 -12.32 5.81 12.88
C ALA A 201 -11.38 4.71 13.41
N ALA A 202 -10.20 5.10 13.88
CA ALA A 202 -9.22 4.15 14.42
C ALA A 202 -9.73 3.45 15.69
N ARG A 203 -10.37 4.18 16.60
CA ARG A 203 -10.97 3.59 17.81
C ARG A 203 -12.10 2.61 17.45
N ALA A 204 -12.95 2.97 16.50
CA ALA A 204 -14.04 2.11 16.05
C ALA A 204 -13.52 0.80 15.44
N LEU A 205 -12.50 0.86 14.58
CA LEU A 205 -11.87 -0.31 13.97
C LEU A 205 -11.17 -1.19 15.01
N ARG A 206 -10.33 -0.58 15.88
CA ARG A 206 -9.65 -1.29 16.97
C ARG A 206 -10.65 -1.95 17.93
N GLY A 207 -11.73 -1.26 18.27
CA GLY A 207 -12.80 -1.79 19.13
C GLY A 207 -13.54 -3.00 18.54
N LYS A 208 -13.53 -3.15 17.22
CA LYS A 208 -14.07 -4.32 16.51
C LYS A 208 -13.05 -5.48 16.40
N GLY A 209 -11.81 -5.31 16.90
CA GLY A 209 -10.74 -6.28 16.75
C GLY A 209 -10.20 -6.38 15.31
N VAL A 210 -10.25 -5.27 14.57
CA VAL A 210 -9.72 -5.16 13.21
C VAL A 210 -8.25 -4.76 13.32
N MET A 211 -7.38 -5.42 12.53
CA MET A 211 -6.00 -5.01 12.35
C MET A 211 -5.89 -3.94 11.26
N GLY A 212 -4.93 -3.03 11.39
CA GLY A 212 -4.82 -1.99 10.37
C GLY A 212 -3.61 -1.10 10.45
N LEU A 213 -3.43 -0.36 9.34
CA LEU A 213 -2.41 0.66 9.18
C LEU A 213 -3.05 1.95 8.65
N TYR A 214 -2.92 3.03 9.40
CA TYR A 214 -3.46 4.33 9.04
C TYR A 214 -2.31 5.33 8.82
N VAL A 215 -2.08 5.71 7.59
CA VAL A 215 -1.16 6.81 7.25
C VAL A 215 -1.86 8.14 7.43
N THR A 216 -1.27 9.03 8.20
CA THR A 216 -1.81 10.38 8.43
C THR A 216 -0.70 11.42 8.54
N HIS A 217 -1.04 12.67 8.27
CA HIS A 217 -0.18 13.82 8.51
C HIS A 217 -0.48 14.50 9.89
N PHE A 218 -1.54 14.08 10.57
CA PHE A 218 -1.85 14.56 11.92
C PHE A 218 -0.87 13.96 12.90
N HIS A 219 0.11 14.74 13.37
CA HIS A 219 1.13 14.25 14.29
C HIS A 219 0.60 14.07 15.72
N GLU A 220 -0.48 14.76 16.03
CA GLU A 220 -1.17 14.74 17.32
C GLU A 220 -1.77 13.36 17.66
N VAL A 221 -1.92 12.46 16.66
CA VAL A 221 -2.30 11.06 16.93
C VAL A 221 -1.32 10.35 17.86
N ALA A 222 -0.06 10.84 17.96
CA ALA A 222 0.95 10.33 18.88
C ALA A 222 0.66 10.63 20.35
N ASP A 223 -0.23 11.59 20.65
CA ASP A 223 -0.66 11.90 22.02
C ASP A 223 -1.76 10.95 22.52
N HIS A 224 -2.18 10.01 21.68
CA HIS A 224 -3.21 9.02 21.98
C HIS A 224 -2.62 7.60 22.07
N ASP A 225 -3.37 6.71 22.74
CA ASP A 225 -2.97 5.32 22.98
C ASP A 225 -3.10 4.46 21.71
N PHE A 226 -2.19 4.68 20.75
CA PHE A 226 -2.01 3.86 19.56
C PHE A 226 -0.54 3.58 19.30
N PRO A 227 -0.19 2.35 18.86
CA PRO A 227 1.14 2.06 18.34
C PRO A 227 1.47 2.96 17.15
N MET A 228 2.72 3.45 17.11
CA MET A 228 3.17 4.40 16.12
C MET A 228 4.29 3.84 15.25
N LEU A 229 4.20 4.11 13.95
CA LEU A 229 5.29 3.98 13.00
C LEU A 229 5.68 5.38 12.50
N ASN A 230 6.97 5.60 12.31
CA ASN A 230 7.49 6.86 11.79
C ASN A 230 8.52 6.64 10.68
N THR A 231 8.57 7.59 9.73
CA THR A 231 9.67 7.67 8.78
C THR A 231 10.96 8.05 9.51
N VAL A 232 12.04 7.34 9.21
CA VAL A 232 13.36 7.64 9.78
C VAL A 232 13.98 8.81 9.02
N ILE A 233 14.42 9.81 9.79
CA ILE A 233 15.14 10.99 9.27
C ILE A 233 16.63 10.71 9.39
N ASP A 234 17.39 11.02 8.34
CA ASP A 234 18.84 11.00 8.42
C ASP A 234 19.32 12.13 9.35
N ALA A 235 20.02 11.76 10.42
CA ALA A 235 20.51 12.73 11.41
C ALA A 235 21.63 13.63 10.83
N ALA A 236 22.36 13.16 9.83
CA ALA A 236 23.44 13.91 9.18
C ALA A 236 22.90 14.86 8.11
N ASP A 237 21.86 14.46 7.39
CA ASP A 237 21.18 15.29 6.38
C ASP A 237 19.66 15.08 6.46
N PRO A 238 18.93 15.97 7.17
CA PRO A 238 17.47 15.91 7.26
C PRO A 238 16.74 16.04 5.91
N SER A 239 17.41 16.48 4.85
CA SER A 239 16.85 16.53 3.50
C SER A 239 16.91 15.18 2.79
N HIS A 240 17.81 14.30 3.21
CA HIS A 240 17.95 12.95 2.68
C HIS A 240 16.82 12.04 3.19
N ARG A 241 16.12 11.40 2.27
CA ARG A 241 15.04 10.48 2.57
C ARG A 241 15.59 9.06 2.70
N THR A 242 15.55 8.49 3.89
CA THR A 242 16.02 7.11 4.14
C THR A 242 15.05 6.07 3.64
N PHE A 243 13.75 6.43 3.48
CA PHE A 243 12.62 5.54 3.18
C PHE A 243 12.48 4.37 4.17
N LYS A 244 13.13 4.47 5.34
CA LYS A 244 12.98 3.51 6.43
C LYS A 244 11.81 3.91 7.33
N ILE A 245 11.05 2.89 7.74
CA ILE A 245 9.93 3.01 8.68
C ILE A 245 10.29 2.20 9.93
N MET A 246 10.11 2.80 11.09
CA MET A 246 10.40 2.15 12.37
C MET A 246 9.28 2.39 13.38
N LYS A 247 9.09 1.45 14.29
CA LYS A 247 8.28 1.67 15.49
C LYS A 247 8.90 2.81 16.31
N SER A 248 8.08 3.71 16.76
CA SER A 248 8.51 4.83 17.59
C SER A 248 7.67 4.91 18.85
N SER A 249 8.34 5.01 19.98
CA SER A 249 7.74 5.54 21.20
C SER A 249 7.70 7.05 21.05
N ALA A 250 6.55 7.62 20.65
CA ALA A 250 6.21 9.05 20.71
C ALA A 250 7.39 10.02 20.52
N LEU A 251 8.06 9.98 19.36
CA LEU A 251 8.97 11.06 18.99
C LEU A 251 8.12 12.23 18.50
N ARG A 252 7.88 13.20 19.37
CA ARG A 252 7.48 14.57 19.01
C ARG A 252 8.61 15.18 18.19
N SER A 253 8.80 14.71 16.95
CA SER A 253 9.75 15.34 16.05
C SER A 253 9.14 16.65 15.57
N SER A 254 9.80 17.72 15.89
CA SER A 254 9.47 19.08 15.48
C SER A 254 9.61 19.26 13.98
N PHE A 255 8.72 18.64 13.19
CA PHE A 255 8.71 18.75 11.73
C PHE A 255 8.64 20.20 11.26
N ALA A 256 7.88 21.04 11.99
CA ALA A 256 7.86 22.48 11.76
C ALA A 256 9.25 23.11 11.97
N ARG A 257 10.03 22.66 12.96
CA ARG A 257 11.40 23.16 13.17
C ARG A 257 12.34 22.75 12.04
N ASP A 258 12.21 21.55 11.49
CA ASP A 258 13.08 21.10 10.40
C ASP A 258 12.77 21.83 9.09
N ILE A 259 11.50 22.13 8.83
CA ILE A 259 11.09 22.99 7.72
C ILE A 259 11.63 24.41 7.93
N LEU A 260 11.46 25.00 9.12
CA LEU A 260 11.98 26.32 9.42
C LEU A 260 13.50 26.37 9.29
N ARG A 261 14.23 25.33 9.72
CA ARG A 261 15.67 25.21 9.52
C ARG A 261 16.03 25.14 8.03
N LYS A 262 15.34 24.31 7.25
CA LYS A 262 15.58 24.14 5.82
C LYS A 262 15.47 25.45 5.04
N TYR A 263 14.55 26.31 5.44
CA TYR A 263 14.32 27.62 4.81
C TYR A 263 15.04 28.79 5.54
N GLY A 264 15.89 28.51 6.54
CA GLY A 264 16.61 29.52 7.28
C GLY A 264 15.70 30.44 8.11
N LEU A 265 14.52 29.98 8.47
CA LEU A 265 13.51 30.72 9.22
C LEU A 265 13.48 30.34 10.71
N ASP A 266 14.40 29.49 11.17
CA ASP A 266 14.52 29.17 12.59
C ASP A 266 15.16 30.32 13.37
N ALA A 267 14.87 30.42 14.67
CA ALA A 267 15.33 31.54 15.52
C ALA A 267 16.85 31.75 15.45
N ARG A 268 17.64 30.66 15.34
CA ARG A 268 19.11 30.73 15.23
C ARG A 268 19.59 31.26 13.88
N SER A 269 18.86 30.97 12.80
CA SER A 269 19.17 31.47 11.46
C SER A 269 18.80 32.94 11.31
N LEU A 270 17.75 33.39 11.97
CA LEU A 270 17.29 34.79 12.00
C LEU A 270 18.22 35.70 12.84
N GLU A 271 18.88 35.15 13.86
CA GLU A 271 19.88 35.88 14.68
C GLU A 271 21.20 36.11 13.95
N ARG A 272 21.51 35.32 12.90
CA ARG A 272 22.67 35.53 12.03
C ARG A 272 22.33 36.52 10.90
N LYS A 273 22.11 37.79 11.23
CA LYS A 273 22.09 38.84 10.22
C LYS A 273 23.49 38.94 9.58
N PRO A 274 23.60 38.94 8.22
CA PRO A 274 24.89 39.22 7.58
C PRO A 274 25.31 40.61 7.97
N GLU A 275 26.54 40.75 8.47
CA GLU A 275 27.19 42.05 8.62
C GLU A 275 27.18 42.76 7.27
N ARG A 276 26.57 43.94 7.21
CA ARG A 276 26.62 44.81 6.07
C ARG A 276 28.10 45.13 5.79
N LYS A 277 28.63 44.62 4.70
CA LYS A 277 29.90 45.11 4.13
C LYS A 277 29.78 46.61 3.97
N LYS A 278 30.54 47.36 4.76
CA LYS A 278 30.75 48.78 4.54
C LYS A 278 31.48 48.88 3.21
N GLU A 279 30.81 49.40 2.20
CA GLU A 279 31.49 49.91 1.01
C GLU A 279 32.40 51.07 1.44
N VAL A 280 33.70 50.85 1.32
CA VAL A 280 34.71 51.91 1.39
C VAL A 280 34.67 52.61 0.04
N ARG A 281 34.11 53.81 0.02
CA ARG A 281 34.33 54.74 -1.06
C ARG A 281 35.76 55.27 -0.94
N ALA A 282 36.56 55.07 -1.97
CA ALA A 282 37.72 55.88 -2.36
C ALA A 282 37.50 56.36 -3.78
#